data_742128d1b626103c7101e273c4a67d94
#
_entry.id   742128d1b626103c7101e273c4a67d94
#
_cell.length_a   1.000
_cell.length_b   1.000
_cell.length_c   1.000
_cell.angle_alpha   90.00
_cell.angle_beta   90.00
_cell.angle_gamma   90.00
#
_symmetry.space_group_name_H-M   'P 1'
#
loop_
_entity.id
_entity.type
_entity.pdbx_description
1 polymer ?
#
loop_
_entity_poly.entity_id
_entity_poly.type
_entity_poly.pdbx_seq_one_letter_code
_entity_poly.pdbx_strand_id
1 'polypeptide(L)'
;MRFEKIEIENFNGKDYTLSSPEKIITLINKNGYGKTSILRAILWGLTGEKVDAEDATVRITLDPSFRIERERKGGKNTCKLNGNKVTEKALNAAIEDKIGIKIDNIKLASSEAVLESKKPEELLKALIGFVKEKLTVEKVITHLTSSDPKVIEKVREIFPKAPMTFGLDQMEDIYKDLVDERKLKSAQLKSKKEYGKALQAKCRKPVRPLETVEAELLEVQMAEKNASDVMKYMREWEKAEAQKAATDAEMKRLKDEILKSRKFKGHTAAEQKLQTDQREQAEKKKLQLTSQKATILNNIDIFERTLKSLDQPVCPISKKLICTTDKTEIKGELERSVAENKKIIKDIDAQIKTCDDTLEAYKVWKADFDKDLETYQNYTRLVERLTTLKEHPVTVPEKPKSVDISTVATKKRELIAEKQNCEQYAEMMKLAAEVTKESEDVEVLNYLASALKDKGEVKEAIIKGYLTIFQNVINDRAKSFHPGYEVVLTVDGGLKIALKTPYNTKPFDSATLSSGERLLVRFLLLDMLNQLTGTNIMFIDNVESLDEDALKCLKNLITTPEFNDQYDHIFIAGVNHEDVEAMFK
;
A
#
# COMPACT_ATOMS: atom_id res chain seq x y z
N MET A 1 -20.47 -23.70 -16.89
CA MET A 1 -21.78 -23.24 -16.34
C MET A 1 -22.86 -23.53 -17.36
N ARG A 2 -23.57 -24.65 -17.23
CA ARG A 2 -24.59 -25.08 -18.20
C ARG A 2 -25.98 -24.64 -17.72
N PHE A 3 -26.79 -24.07 -18.61
CA PHE A 3 -28.20 -23.75 -18.34
C PHE A 3 -29.12 -24.90 -18.72
N GLU A 4 -30.09 -25.19 -17.89
CA GLU A 4 -31.23 -26.07 -18.27
C GLU A 4 -32.40 -25.25 -18.83
N LYS A 5 -32.63 -24.06 -18.23
CA LYS A 5 -33.73 -23.18 -18.67
C LYS A 5 -33.42 -21.72 -18.36
N ILE A 6 -33.76 -20.84 -19.28
CA ILE A 6 -33.76 -19.40 -19.12
C ILE A 6 -35.14 -18.88 -19.46
N GLU A 7 -35.74 -18.12 -18.57
CA GLU A 7 -37.04 -17.47 -18.75
C GLU A 7 -36.86 -15.98 -18.47
N ILE A 8 -37.21 -15.18 -19.44
CA ILE A 8 -37.15 -13.72 -19.40
C ILE A 8 -38.57 -13.20 -19.60
N GLU A 9 -39.09 -12.41 -18.68
CA GLU A 9 -40.40 -11.80 -18.74
C GLU A 9 -40.24 -10.27 -18.65
N ASN A 10 -40.80 -9.59 -19.60
CA ASN A 10 -40.91 -8.14 -19.70
C ASN A 10 -39.57 -7.37 -19.56
N PHE A 11 -38.45 -7.97 -19.97
CA PHE A 11 -37.19 -7.26 -19.93
C PHE A 11 -37.08 -6.29 -21.12
N ASN A 12 -37.25 -5.00 -20.86
CA ASN A 12 -37.40 -3.97 -21.89
C ASN A 12 -38.55 -4.30 -22.89
N GLY A 13 -39.65 -4.82 -22.38
CA GLY A 13 -40.82 -5.22 -23.18
C GLY A 13 -40.58 -6.50 -23.99
N LYS A 14 -39.67 -7.35 -23.60
CA LYS A 14 -39.34 -8.61 -24.26
C LYS A 14 -39.54 -9.78 -23.34
N ASP A 15 -40.21 -10.79 -23.89
CA ASP A 15 -40.35 -12.13 -23.30
C ASP A 15 -39.53 -13.10 -24.12
N TYR A 16 -38.82 -13.99 -23.43
CA TYR A 16 -37.99 -14.99 -24.10
C TYR A 16 -37.85 -16.22 -23.19
N THR A 17 -38.01 -17.38 -23.79
CA THR A 17 -37.81 -18.64 -23.07
C THR A 17 -36.91 -19.56 -23.88
N LEU A 18 -35.92 -20.10 -23.22
CA LEU A 18 -34.97 -21.06 -23.76
C LEU A 18 -34.92 -22.28 -22.85
N SER A 19 -35.33 -23.42 -23.35
CA SER A 19 -35.33 -24.69 -22.61
C SER A 19 -34.29 -25.63 -23.18
N SER A 20 -33.45 -26.22 -22.33
CA SER A 20 -32.36 -27.13 -22.71
C SER A 20 -31.50 -26.55 -23.84
N PRO A 21 -30.90 -25.38 -23.65
CA PRO A 21 -30.24 -24.68 -24.73
C PRO A 21 -29.08 -25.49 -25.30
N GLU A 22 -28.93 -25.43 -26.60
CA GLU A 22 -27.77 -25.92 -27.29
C GLU A 22 -26.52 -25.13 -26.83
N LYS A 23 -25.35 -25.62 -27.21
CA LYS A 23 -24.10 -24.99 -26.84
C LYS A 23 -23.93 -23.64 -27.54
N ILE A 24 -24.30 -23.57 -28.82
CA ILE A 24 -24.32 -22.33 -29.62
C ILE A 24 -25.78 -21.89 -29.76
N ILE A 25 -26.10 -20.69 -29.26
CA ILE A 25 -27.45 -20.13 -29.26
C ILE A 25 -27.41 -18.87 -30.14
N THR A 26 -28.16 -18.91 -31.21
CA THR A 26 -28.23 -17.81 -32.17
C THR A 26 -29.49 -16.98 -31.99
N LEU A 27 -29.33 -15.68 -31.83
CA LEU A 27 -30.40 -14.68 -31.70
C LEU A 27 -30.36 -13.75 -32.93
N ILE A 28 -30.70 -14.31 -34.12
CA ILE A 28 -30.66 -13.55 -35.37
C ILE A 28 -32.07 -13.08 -35.71
N ASN A 29 -32.26 -11.76 -35.73
CA ASN A 29 -33.58 -11.16 -36.04
C ASN A 29 -33.45 -9.69 -36.46
N LYS A 30 -34.56 -9.08 -36.89
CA LYS A 30 -34.61 -7.66 -37.30
C LYS A 30 -34.16 -6.73 -36.17
N ASN A 31 -33.73 -5.52 -36.54
CA ASN A 31 -33.47 -4.46 -35.58
C ASN A 31 -34.68 -4.19 -34.69
N GLY A 32 -34.47 -3.86 -33.40
CA GLY A 32 -35.50 -3.61 -32.43
C GLY A 32 -36.19 -4.88 -31.86
N TYR A 33 -35.82 -6.08 -32.30
CA TYR A 33 -36.35 -7.33 -31.75
C TYR A 33 -35.98 -7.56 -30.29
N GLY A 34 -34.94 -6.93 -29.77
CA GLY A 34 -34.52 -7.03 -28.36
C GLY A 34 -33.38 -8.03 -28.11
N LYS A 35 -32.62 -8.41 -29.11
CA LYS A 35 -31.53 -9.37 -29.02
C LYS A 35 -30.52 -9.01 -27.91
N THR A 36 -30.00 -7.79 -27.95
CA THR A 36 -29.11 -7.22 -26.92
C THR A 36 -29.79 -7.22 -25.54
N SER A 37 -31.12 -6.94 -25.49
CA SER A 37 -31.88 -6.98 -24.24
C SER A 37 -31.92 -8.39 -23.66
N ILE A 38 -32.06 -9.42 -24.49
CA ILE A 38 -32.01 -10.83 -24.07
C ILE A 38 -30.66 -11.16 -23.45
N LEU A 39 -29.55 -10.80 -24.12
CA LEU A 39 -28.19 -11.01 -23.61
C LEU A 39 -27.99 -10.30 -22.25
N ARG A 40 -28.40 -9.03 -22.15
CA ARG A 40 -28.34 -8.25 -20.92
C ARG A 40 -29.22 -8.83 -19.81
N ALA A 41 -30.40 -9.36 -20.15
CA ALA A 41 -31.27 -10.02 -19.20
C ALA A 41 -30.60 -11.25 -18.59
N ILE A 42 -29.95 -12.09 -19.40
CA ILE A 42 -29.22 -13.27 -18.94
C ILE A 42 -28.09 -12.85 -18.00
N LEU A 43 -27.28 -11.84 -18.38
CA LEU A 43 -26.22 -11.31 -17.54
C LEU A 43 -26.76 -10.74 -16.23
N TRP A 44 -27.84 -9.97 -16.29
CA TRP A 44 -28.49 -9.47 -15.07
C TRP A 44 -28.99 -10.60 -14.18
N GLY A 45 -29.62 -11.59 -14.77
CA GLY A 45 -30.10 -12.77 -14.04
C GLY A 45 -29.00 -13.48 -13.28
N LEU A 46 -27.82 -13.65 -13.91
CA LEU A 46 -26.65 -14.27 -13.31
C LEU A 46 -25.96 -13.37 -12.28
N THR A 47 -25.70 -12.13 -12.64
CA THR A 47 -24.72 -11.30 -11.95
C THR A 47 -25.31 -10.17 -11.12
N GLY A 48 -26.58 -9.83 -11.33
CA GLY A 48 -27.18 -8.63 -10.75
C GLY A 48 -26.60 -7.33 -11.29
N GLU A 49 -25.99 -7.34 -12.47
CA GLU A 49 -25.49 -6.13 -13.12
C GLU A 49 -26.60 -5.09 -13.25
N LYS A 50 -26.25 -3.81 -13.16
CA LYS A 50 -27.24 -2.74 -13.30
C LYS A 50 -27.85 -2.75 -14.70
N VAL A 51 -29.18 -2.76 -14.76
CA VAL A 51 -29.93 -2.74 -16.00
C VAL A 51 -30.96 -1.61 -15.98
N ASP A 52 -31.33 -1.16 -17.17
CA ASP A 52 -32.27 -0.07 -17.41
C ASP A 52 -33.74 -0.54 -17.50
N ALA A 53 -34.02 -1.82 -17.23
CA ALA A 53 -35.36 -2.35 -17.27
C ALA A 53 -36.22 -1.84 -16.09
N GLU A 54 -37.43 -1.37 -16.34
CA GLU A 54 -38.34 -0.88 -15.31
C GLU A 54 -38.99 -2.02 -14.52
N ASP A 55 -39.66 -2.94 -15.24
CA ASP A 55 -40.26 -4.14 -14.69
C ASP A 55 -39.79 -5.35 -15.49
N ALA A 56 -39.12 -6.26 -14.84
CA ALA A 56 -38.53 -7.43 -15.51
C ALA A 56 -38.37 -8.59 -14.54
N THR A 57 -38.56 -9.81 -15.04
CA THR A 57 -38.22 -11.02 -14.29
C THR A 57 -37.31 -11.91 -15.14
N VAL A 58 -36.23 -12.34 -14.56
CA VAL A 58 -35.33 -13.33 -15.19
C VAL A 58 -35.17 -14.50 -14.24
N ARG A 59 -35.43 -15.68 -14.77
CA ARG A 59 -35.26 -16.96 -14.08
C ARG A 59 -34.25 -17.81 -14.85
N ILE A 60 -33.25 -18.28 -14.14
CA ILE A 60 -32.23 -19.14 -14.70
C ILE A 60 -32.16 -20.41 -13.88
N THR A 61 -32.34 -21.55 -14.54
CA THR A 61 -32.19 -22.87 -13.93
C THR A 61 -30.90 -23.48 -14.41
N LEU A 62 -29.96 -23.71 -13.50
CA LEU A 62 -28.69 -24.37 -13.78
C LEU A 62 -28.79 -25.89 -13.67
N ASP A 63 -29.59 -26.36 -12.74
CA ASP A 63 -30.00 -27.74 -12.57
C ASP A 63 -31.37 -27.79 -11.82
N PRO A 64 -32.04 -28.94 -11.73
CA PRO A 64 -33.36 -29.05 -11.07
C PRO A 64 -33.37 -28.55 -9.61
N SER A 65 -32.21 -28.54 -8.95
CA SER A 65 -32.07 -28.12 -7.56
C SER A 65 -31.59 -26.67 -7.41
N PHE A 66 -31.24 -25.99 -8.51
CA PHE A 66 -30.67 -24.65 -8.44
C PHE A 66 -31.29 -23.69 -9.46
N ARG A 67 -32.26 -22.95 -9.00
CA ARG A 67 -33.00 -21.95 -9.77
C ARG A 67 -32.80 -20.56 -9.20
N ILE A 68 -32.26 -19.67 -10.02
CA ILE A 68 -32.07 -18.26 -9.75
C ILE A 68 -33.26 -17.49 -10.27
N GLU A 69 -33.81 -16.55 -9.50
CA GLU A 69 -34.79 -15.60 -9.98
C GLU A 69 -34.41 -14.19 -9.52
N ARG A 70 -34.33 -13.28 -10.47
CA ARG A 70 -34.24 -11.84 -10.21
C ARG A 70 -35.47 -11.17 -10.81
N GLU A 71 -36.16 -10.44 -9.97
CA GLU A 71 -37.32 -9.65 -10.34
C GLU A 71 -37.05 -8.19 -10.02
N ARG A 72 -37.31 -7.33 -10.96
CA ARG A 72 -37.32 -5.87 -10.78
C ARG A 72 -38.75 -5.40 -11.03
N LYS A 73 -39.35 -4.78 -10.02
CA LYS A 73 -40.70 -4.26 -10.11
C LYS A 73 -40.79 -2.92 -9.41
N GLY A 74 -41.20 -1.91 -10.17
CA GLY A 74 -41.31 -0.56 -9.65
C GLY A 74 -39.97 -0.08 -9.09
N GLY A 75 -38.83 -0.37 -9.77
CA GLY A 75 -37.49 0.02 -9.36
C GLY A 75 -36.85 -0.76 -8.19
N LYS A 76 -37.64 -1.67 -7.54
CA LYS A 76 -37.14 -2.54 -6.47
C LYS A 76 -36.70 -3.89 -7.04
N ASN A 77 -35.51 -4.32 -6.65
CA ASN A 77 -34.99 -5.63 -7.00
C ASN A 77 -35.36 -6.65 -5.92
N THR A 78 -35.89 -7.78 -6.36
CA THR A 78 -36.16 -8.95 -5.51
C THR A 78 -35.38 -10.13 -6.05
N CYS A 79 -34.72 -10.86 -5.17
CA CYS A 79 -33.97 -12.06 -5.51
C CYS A 79 -34.57 -13.29 -4.85
N LYS A 80 -34.65 -14.38 -5.60
CA LYS A 80 -35.10 -15.68 -5.06
C LYS A 80 -34.12 -16.78 -5.48
N LEU A 81 -33.90 -17.70 -4.59
CA LEU A 81 -33.16 -18.94 -4.84
C LEU A 81 -34.10 -20.10 -4.57
N ASN A 82 -34.32 -20.94 -5.55
CA ASN A 82 -35.26 -22.08 -5.47
C ASN A 82 -36.66 -21.66 -4.98
N GLY A 83 -37.13 -20.50 -5.42
CA GLY A 83 -38.41 -19.93 -5.03
C GLY A 83 -38.43 -19.16 -3.70
N ASN A 84 -37.43 -19.30 -2.87
CA ASN A 84 -37.30 -18.61 -1.58
C ASN A 84 -36.67 -17.23 -1.76
N LYS A 85 -37.27 -16.21 -1.16
CA LYS A 85 -36.72 -14.84 -1.19
C LYS A 85 -35.42 -14.77 -0.42
N VAL A 86 -34.38 -14.21 -1.04
CA VAL A 86 -33.04 -14.02 -0.47
C VAL A 86 -32.54 -12.61 -0.73
N THR A 87 -31.50 -12.18 -0.02
CA THR A 87 -30.79 -10.93 -0.32
C THR A 87 -29.93 -11.11 -1.58
N GLU A 88 -29.66 -10.02 -2.29
CA GLU A 88 -28.78 -10.06 -3.46
C GLU A 88 -27.39 -10.62 -3.10
N LYS A 89 -26.85 -10.24 -1.94
CA LYS A 89 -25.57 -10.77 -1.44
C LYS A 89 -25.63 -12.29 -1.22
N ALA A 90 -26.71 -12.80 -0.66
CA ALA A 90 -26.89 -14.23 -0.43
C ALA A 90 -27.07 -14.99 -1.75
N LEU A 91 -27.81 -14.42 -2.71
CA LEU A 91 -27.95 -15.00 -4.04
C LEU A 91 -26.60 -15.07 -4.76
N ASN A 92 -25.85 -13.97 -4.76
CA ASN A 92 -24.54 -13.92 -5.39
C ASN A 92 -23.58 -14.95 -4.77
N ALA A 93 -23.54 -15.05 -3.44
CA ALA A 93 -22.72 -16.04 -2.76
C ALA A 93 -23.13 -17.48 -3.11
N ALA A 94 -24.42 -17.77 -3.22
CA ALA A 94 -24.91 -19.08 -3.63
C ALA A 94 -24.53 -19.41 -5.09
N ILE A 95 -24.58 -18.43 -5.98
CA ILE A 95 -24.15 -18.57 -7.37
C ILE A 95 -22.64 -18.84 -7.44
N GLU A 96 -21.85 -18.05 -6.71
CA GLU A 96 -20.39 -18.21 -6.64
C GLU A 96 -19.99 -19.61 -6.11
N ASP A 97 -20.68 -20.08 -5.06
CA ASP A 97 -20.45 -21.41 -4.50
C ASP A 97 -20.82 -22.53 -5.50
N LYS A 98 -21.97 -22.37 -6.18
CA LYS A 98 -22.44 -23.33 -7.16
C LYS A 98 -21.54 -23.44 -8.38
N ILE A 99 -21.04 -22.31 -8.86
CA ILE A 99 -20.27 -22.23 -10.12
C ILE A 99 -18.76 -22.32 -9.87
N GLY A 100 -18.29 -21.96 -8.66
CA GLY A 100 -16.87 -21.87 -8.32
C GLY A 100 -16.19 -20.60 -8.86
N ILE A 101 -16.94 -19.62 -9.33
CA ILE A 101 -16.43 -18.39 -9.97
C ILE A 101 -17.07 -17.18 -9.30
N LYS A 102 -16.25 -16.17 -8.99
CA LYS A 102 -16.75 -14.91 -8.42
C LYS A 102 -17.64 -14.15 -9.41
N ILE A 103 -18.73 -13.57 -8.92
CA ILE A 103 -19.66 -12.78 -9.75
C ILE A 103 -18.94 -11.65 -10.50
N ASP A 104 -17.98 -10.98 -9.85
CA ASP A 104 -17.21 -9.91 -10.50
C ASP A 104 -16.35 -10.41 -11.66
N ASN A 105 -15.88 -11.64 -11.59
CA ASN A 105 -15.17 -12.29 -12.69
C ASN A 105 -16.12 -12.61 -13.83
N ILE A 106 -17.33 -13.10 -13.53
CA ILE A 106 -18.36 -13.35 -14.55
C ILE A 106 -18.73 -12.04 -15.25
N LYS A 107 -18.97 -10.96 -14.49
CA LYS A 107 -19.24 -9.63 -15.07
C LYS A 107 -18.13 -9.19 -16.01
N LEU A 108 -16.87 -9.28 -15.56
CA LEU A 108 -15.71 -8.84 -16.33
C LEU A 108 -15.53 -9.64 -17.63
N ALA A 109 -15.78 -10.96 -17.56
CA ALA A 109 -15.58 -11.87 -18.69
C ALA A 109 -16.76 -11.97 -19.65
N SER A 110 -17.93 -11.41 -19.29
CA SER A 110 -19.16 -11.60 -20.07
C SER A 110 -19.87 -10.28 -20.43
N SER A 111 -19.49 -9.15 -19.81
CA SER A 111 -20.16 -7.88 -20.03
C SER A 111 -19.25 -6.88 -20.74
N GLU A 112 -19.60 -6.55 -21.99
CA GLU A 112 -18.93 -5.46 -22.73
C GLU A 112 -19.02 -4.13 -21.97
N ALA A 113 -20.19 -3.84 -21.38
CA ALA A 113 -20.41 -2.62 -20.62
C ALA A 113 -19.49 -2.50 -19.40
N VAL A 114 -19.24 -3.61 -18.70
CA VAL A 114 -18.31 -3.66 -17.57
C VAL A 114 -16.87 -3.47 -18.06
N LEU A 115 -16.49 -4.12 -19.15
CA LEU A 115 -15.16 -3.99 -19.74
C LEU A 115 -14.87 -2.53 -20.14
N GLU A 116 -15.82 -1.86 -20.78
CA GLU A 116 -15.68 -0.48 -21.25
C GLU A 116 -15.80 0.56 -20.13
N SER A 117 -16.51 0.26 -19.04
CA SER A 117 -16.69 1.18 -17.92
C SER A 117 -15.52 1.23 -16.96
N LYS A 118 -14.63 0.22 -16.97
CA LYS A 118 -13.47 0.16 -16.09
C LYS A 118 -12.40 1.16 -16.52
N LYS A 119 -11.81 1.84 -15.55
CA LYS A 119 -10.63 2.66 -15.79
C LYS A 119 -9.45 1.76 -16.20
N PRO A 120 -8.54 2.27 -17.05
CA PRO A 120 -7.36 1.51 -17.48
C PRO A 120 -6.54 0.90 -16.34
N GLU A 121 -6.41 1.60 -15.20
CA GLU A 121 -5.69 1.09 -14.03
C GLU A 121 -6.44 -0.07 -13.34
N GLU A 122 -7.78 0.02 -13.28
CA GLU A 122 -8.61 -1.03 -12.66
C GLU A 122 -8.60 -2.30 -13.51
N LEU A 123 -8.63 -2.16 -14.83
CA LEU A 123 -8.55 -3.28 -15.75
C LEU A 123 -7.17 -3.96 -15.68
N LEU A 124 -6.10 -3.17 -15.66
CA LEU A 124 -4.75 -3.69 -15.49
C LEU A 124 -4.64 -4.48 -14.17
N LYS A 125 -5.13 -3.93 -13.08
CA LYS A 125 -5.12 -4.58 -11.76
C LYS A 125 -5.91 -5.88 -11.76
N ALA A 126 -7.07 -5.90 -12.41
CA ALA A 126 -7.88 -7.11 -12.56
C ALA A 126 -7.13 -8.19 -13.35
N LEU A 127 -6.52 -7.86 -14.48
CA LEU A 127 -5.75 -8.80 -15.30
C LEU A 127 -4.55 -9.37 -14.53
N ILE A 128 -3.78 -8.52 -13.86
CA ILE A 128 -2.64 -8.95 -13.05
C ILE A 128 -3.10 -9.91 -11.94
N GLY A 129 -4.28 -9.69 -11.35
CA GLY A 129 -4.84 -10.57 -10.33
C GLY A 129 -5.13 -12.01 -10.81
N PHE A 130 -5.26 -12.25 -12.11
CA PHE A 130 -5.42 -13.59 -12.68
C PHE A 130 -4.10 -14.31 -12.94
N VAL A 131 -2.97 -13.62 -12.85
CA VAL A 131 -1.66 -14.25 -13.05
C VAL A 131 -1.36 -15.16 -11.88
N LYS A 132 -1.35 -16.47 -12.15
CA LYS A 132 -1.00 -17.50 -11.16
C LYS A 132 0.51 -17.65 -10.97
N GLU A 133 1.28 -17.07 -11.89
CA GLU A 133 2.72 -17.16 -11.84
C GLU A 133 3.28 -16.36 -10.67
N LYS A 134 3.98 -17.06 -9.80
CA LYS A 134 4.64 -16.45 -8.64
C LYS A 134 6.03 -15.97 -9.03
N LEU A 135 6.42 -14.85 -8.46
CA LEU A 135 7.73 -14.26 -8.66
C LEU A 135 8.79 -14.97 -7.81
N THR A 136 10.00 -14.96 -8.30
CA THR A 136 11.20 -15.38 -7.57
C THR A 136 12.18 -14.24 -7.49
N VAL A 137 13.08 -14.26 -6.51
CA VAL A 137 14.13 -13.27 -6.38
C VAL A 137 14.99 -13.14 -7.64
N GLU A 138 15.26 -14.24 -8.31
CA GLU A 138 16.05 -14.24 -9.55
C GLU A 138 15.32 -13.51 -10.69
N LYS A 139 13.99 -13.62 -10.78
CA LYS A 139 13.21 -12.80 -11.73
C LYS A 139 13.33 -11.30 -11.45
N VAL A 140 13.30 -10.90 -10.18
CA VAL A 140 13.52 -9.49 -9.81
C VAL A 140 14.91 -9.04 -10.25
N ILE A 141 15.94 -9.84 -9.96
CA ILE A 141 17.34 -9.54 -10.34
C ILE A 141 17.49 -9.41 -11.87
N THR A 142 16.85 -10.28 -12.64
CA THR A 142 16.92 -10.26 -14.11
C THR A 142 16.33 -8.97 -14.70
N HIS A 143 15.42 -8.31 -14.00
CA HIS A 143 14.78 -7.08 -14.46
C HIS A 143 15.45 -5.80 -13.92
N LEU A 144 16.53 -5.92 -13.15
CA LEU A 144 17.35 -4.76 -12.77
C LEU A 144 18.28 -4.38 -13.92
N THR A 145 18.43 -3.10 -14.17
CA THR A 145 19.44 -2.59 -15.12
C THR A 145 20.83 -2.55 -14.49
N SER A 146 20.92 -2.46 -13.16
CA SER A 146 22.19 -2.49 -12.44
C SER A 146 22.70 -3.92 -12.25
N SER A 147 23.96 -4.13 -12.62
CA SER A 147 24.71 -5.36 -12.32
C SER A 147 25.63 -5.22 -11.09
N ASP A 148 25.48 -4.16 -10.30
CA ASP A 148 26.27 -3.96 -9.09
C ASP A 148 26.06 -5.11 -8.10
N PRO A 149 27.11 -5.82 -7.67
CA PRO A 149 27.00 -6.90 -6.71
C PRO A 149 26.31 -6.50 -5.41
N LYS A 150 26.49 -5.27 -4.92
CA LYS A 150 25.85 -4.76 -3.70
C LYS A 150 24.33 -4.64 -3.85
N VAL A 151 23.89 -4.21 -5.02
CA VAL A 151 22.45 -4.14 -5.35
C VAL A 151 21.86 -5.54 -5.37
N ILE A 152 22.52 -6.49 -6.04
CA ILE A 152 22.07 -7.88 -6.15
C ILE A 152 22.03 -8.54 -4.77
N GLU A 153 23.06 -8.35 -3.95
CA GLU A 153 23.13 -8.88 -2.60
C GLU A 153 21.99 -8.32 -1.74
N LYS A 154 21.73 -7.02 -1.79
CA LYS A 154 20.62 -6.38 -1.06
C LYS A 154 19.25 -6.92 -1.52
N VAL A 155 19.05 -7.16 -2.81
CA VAL A 155 17.82 -7.80 -3.31
C VAL A 155 17.66 -9.20 -2.72
N ARG A 156 18.72 -10.02 -2.70
CA ARG A 156 18.68 -11.35 -2.09
C ARG A 156 18.46 -11.34 -0.58
N GLU A 157 18.79 -10.23 0.08
CA GLU A 157 18.53 -10.04 1.51
C GLU A 157 17.05 -9.74 1.78
N ILE A 158 16.46 -8.81 1.02
CA ILE A 158 15.11 -8.29 1.27
C ILE A 158 13.99 -9.15 0.70
N PHE A 159 14.25 -9.93 -0.37
CA PHE A 159 13.26 -10.81 -0.96
C PHE A 159 13.32 -12.23 -0.38
N PRO A 160 12.18 -12.97 -0.40
CA PRO A 160 12.16 -14.37 0.01
C PRO A 160 13.17 -15.22 -0.76
N LYS A 161 13.98 -15.99 -0.04
CA LYS A 161 15.02 -16.85 -0.65
C LYS A 161 14.38 -18.03 -1.40
N ALA A 162 15.01 -18.43 -2.50
CA ALA A 162 14.60 -19.65 -3.22
C ALA A 162 14.57 -20.89 -2.29
N PRO A 163 13.59 -21.79 -2.39
CA PRO A 163 12.57 -21.89 -3.46
C PRO A 163 11.29 -21.07 -3.20
N MET A 164 11.26 -20.15 -2.23
CA MET A 164 10.07 -19.36 -1.93
C MET A 164 9.73 -18.43 -3.08
N THR A 165 8.44 -18.30 -3.32
CA THR A 165 7.86 -17.44 -4.34
C THR A 165 6.94 -16.41 -3.67
N PHE A 166 6.74 -15.26 -4.30
CA PHE A 166 5.94 -14.16 -3.77
C PHE A 166 5.07 -13.52 -4.87
N GLY A 167 4.05 -12.78 -4.45
CA GLY A 167 3.19 -12.02 -5.34
C GLY A 167 3.62 -10.55 -5.46
N LEU A 168 2.96 -9.82 -6.36
CA LEU A 168 3.17 -8.36 -6.51
C LEU A 168 2.78 -7.58 -5.25
N ASP A 169 1.79 -8.05 -4.50
CA ASP A 169 1.39 -7.42 -3.23
C ASP A 169 2.52 -7.49 -2.19
N GLN A 170 3.18 -8.66 -2.08
CA GLN A 170 4.33 -8.81 -1.21
C GLN A 170 5.54 -7.98 -1.66
N MET A 171 5.72 -7.82 -2.98
CA MET A 171 6.74 -6.91 -3.52
C MET A 171 6.45 -5.45 -3.15
N GLU A 172 5.19 -5.06 -3.10
CA GLU A 172 4.79 -3.72 -2.66
C GLU A 172 5.09 -3.48 -1.17
N ASP A 173 4.88 -4.47 -0.32
CA ASP A 173 5.22 -4.37 1.10
C ASP A 173 6.75 -4.30 1.30
N ILE A 174 7.52 -5.13 0.59
CA ILE A 174 8.99 -5.04 0.58
C ILE A 174 9.46 -3.64 0.11
N TYR A 175 8.81 -3.07 -0.90
CA TYR A 175 9.11 -1.71 -1.34
C TYR A 175 8.86 -0.67 -0.25
N LYS A 176 7.76 -0.77 0.51
CA LYS A 176 7.47 0.14 1.63
C LYS A 176 8.54 0.07 2.70
N ASP A 177 8.90 -1.15 3.11
CA ASP A 177 9.96 -1.38 4.10
C ASP A 177 11.30 -0.82 3.63
N LEU A 178 11.65 -1.03 2.36
CA LEU A 178 12.84 -0.48 1.74
C LEU A 178 12.87 1.05 1.75
N VAL A 179 11.73 1.68 1.44
CA VAL A 179 11.61 3.15 1.47
C VAL A 179 11.81 3.69 2.87
N ASP A 180 11.32 3.00 3.89
CA ASP A 180 11.47 3.43 5.27
C ASP A 180 12.89 3.18 5.79
N GLU A 181 13.52 2.06 5.44
CA GLU A 181 14.96 1.83 5.68
C GLU A 181 15.81 2.94 5.03
N ARG A 182 15.53 3.27 3.77
CA ARG A 182 16.21 4.33 3.04
C ARG A 182 16.09 5.68 3.74
N LYS A 183 14.88 6.07 4.18
CA LYS A 183 14.66 7.34 4.90
C LYS A 183 15.47 7.40 6.17
N LEU A 184 15.48 6.31 6.95
CA LEU A 184 16.21 6.20 8.20
C LEU A 184 17.72 6.34 7.96
N LYS A 185 18.29 5.54 7.05
CA LYS A 185 19.71 5.56 6.74
C LYS A 185 20.15 6.91 6.13
N SER A 186 19.33 7.51 5.28
CA SER A 186 19.61 8.84 4.71
C SER A 186 19.65 9.93 5.79
N ALA A 187 18.75 9.88 6.78
CA ALA A 187 18.77 10.83 7.89
C ALA A 187 20.00 10.62 8.78
N GLN A 188 20.37 9.37 9.08
CA GLN A 188 21.58 9.04 9.84
C GLN A 188 22.86 9.51 9.10
N LEU A 189 22.95 9.23 7.81
CA LEU A 189 24.06 9.67 6.97
C LEU A 189 24.18 11.20 6.93
N LYS A 190 23.05 11.91 6.82
CA LYS A 190 23.02 13.37 6.87
C LYS A 190 23.59 13.89 8.19
N SER A 191 23.13 13.34 9.31
CA SER A 191 23.63 13.71 10.65
C SER A 191 25.12 13.45 10.80
N LYS A 192 25.60 12.27 10.34
CA LYS A 192 27.05 11.96 10.36
C LYS A 192 27.87 12.89 9.47
N LYS A 193 27.37 13.25 8.28
CA LYS A 193 28.00 14.23 7.38
C LYS A 193 28.10 15.62 8.03
N GLU A 194 27.05 16.06 8.71
CA GLU A 194 27.05 17.34 9.43
C GLU A 194 28.04 17.32 10.60
N TYR A 195 28.05 16.23 11.38
CA TYR A 195 29.02 16.05 12.45
C TYR A 195 30.47 15.99 11.93
N GLY A 196 30.71 15.26 10.84
CA GLY A 196 32.04 15.22 10.19
C GLY A 196 32.53 16.59 9.71
N LYS A 197 31.62 17.39 9.13
CA LYS A 197 31.93 18.79 8.77
C LYS A 197 32.27 19.64 9.99
N ALA A 198 31.55 19.46 11.09
CA ALA A 198 31.83 20.19 12.33
C ALA A 198 33.18 19.80 12.94
N LEU A 199 33.56 18.50 12.89
CA LEU A 199 34.90 18.05 13.28
C LEU A 199 35.98 18.59 12.35
N GLN A 200 35.81 18.54 11.05
CA GLN A 200 36.75 19.06 10.05
C GLN A 200 37.01 20.55 10.23
N ALA A 201 36.00 21.33 10.66
CA ALA A 201 36.19 22.75 10.95
C ALA A 201 37.04 23.02 12.22
N LYS A 202 37.11 22.05 13.13
CA LYS A 202 37.79 22.19 14.43
C LYS A 202 39.17 21.57 14.46
N CYS A 203 39.44 20.51 13.70
CA CYS A 203 40.72 19.82 13.69
C CYS A 203 41.55 20.20 12.46
N ARG A 204 42.86 20.16 12.63
CA ARG A 204 43.82 20.35 11.56
C ARG A 204 44.60 19.06 11.35
N LYS A 205 45.09 18.84 10.12
CA LYS A 205 45.92 17.67 9.86
C LYS A 205 47.13 17.70 10.80
N PRO A 206 47.35 16.68 11.61
CA PRO A 206 48.46 16.60 12.51
C PRO A 206 49.81 16.73 11.74
N VAL A 207 50.72 17.48 12.30
CA VAL A 207 52.06 17.61 11.74
C VAL A 207 52.92 16.43 12.16
N ARG A 208 52.63 15.87 13.34
CA ARG A 208 53.38 14.75 13.94
C ARG A 208 52.41 13.60 14.26
N PRO A 209 52.87 12.35 14.26
CA PRO A 209 52.09 11.21 14.70
C PRO A 209 51.67 11.33 16.17
N LEU A 210 50.52 10.80 16.51
CA LEU A 210 50.00 10.79 17.89
C LEU A 210 50.98 10.17 18.88
N GLU A 211 51.61 9.06 18.50
CA GLU A 211 52.62 8.35 19.30
C GLU A 211 53.78 9.24 19.68
N THR A 212 54.27 10.09 18.76
CA THR A 212 55.36 11.02 19.04
C THR A 212 54.95 12.10 20.03
N VAL A 213 53.72 12.62 19.87
CA VAL A 213 53.19 13.64 20.78
C VAL A 213 52.94 13.04 22.17
N GLU A 214 52.49 11.82 22.25
CA GLU A 214 52.28 11.08 23.52
C GLU A 214 53.62 10.79 24.22
N ALA A 215 54.64 10.38 23.46
CA ALA A 215 56.00 10.16 24.00
C ALA A 215 56.58 11.46 24.57
N GLU A 216 56.53 12.57 23.83
CA GLU A 216 56.99 13.86 24.33
C GLU A 216 56.16 14.36 25.53
N LEU A 217 54.87 14.13 25.53
CA LEU A 217 53.99 14.47 26.66
C LEU A 217 54.40 13.69 27.91
N LEU A 218 54.75 12.41 27.73
CA LEU A 218 55.24 11.56 28.81
C LEU A 218 56.57 12.06 29.36
N GLU A 219 57.51 12.47 28.47
CA GLU A 219 58.79 13.07 28.86
C GLU A 219 58.60 14.36 29.64
N VAL A 220 57.69 15.24 29.17
CA VAL A 220 57.38 16.50 29.88
C VAL A 220 56.69 16.21 31.21
N GLN A 221 55.81 15.17 31.25
CA GLN A 221 55.20 14.73 32.51
C GLN A 221 56.24 14.14 33.49
N MET A 222 57.25 13.42 32.97
CA MET A 222 58.36 12.90 33.80
C MET A 222 59.28 14.03 34.25
N ALA A 223 59.61 14.99 33.36
CA ALA A 223 60.36 16.17 33.72
C ALA A 223 59.62 17.04 34.76
N GLU A 224 58.30 17.22 34.60
CA GLU A 224 57.44 17.89 35.58
C GLU A 224 57.44 17.14 36.95
N LYS A 225 57.51 15.81 36.88
CA LYS A 225 57.60 14.96 38.09
C LYS A 225 58.98 15.00 38.72
N ASN A 226 60.03 15.04 37.89
CA ASN A 226 61.42 15.03 38.33
C ASN A 226 61.92 16.43 38.73
N ALA A 227 61.41 17.51 38.16
CA ALA A 227 61.79 18.88 38.45
C ALA A 227 61.42 19.37 39.83
N SER A 228 60.84 18.49 40.62
CA SER A 228 60.37 19.01 41.88
C SER A 228 59.89 18.04 42.92
N ASP A 229 60.66 17.57 43.71
CA ASP A 229 60.14 17.26 45.05
C ASP A 229 59.66 18.53 45.77
N VAL A 230 60.31 19.65 45.51
CA VAL A 230 59.92 20.95 46.09
C VAL A 230 58.64 21.54 45.46
N MET A 231 58.48 21.51 44.15
CA MET A 231 57.32 22.08 43.51
C MET A 231 56.10 21.13 43.49
N LYS A 232 56.31 19.84 43.57
CA LYS A 232 55.25 18.90 43.84
C LYS A 232 54.61 19.23 45.18
N TYR A 233 55.40 19.44 46.20
CA TYR A 233 54.93 19.87 47.52
C TYR A 233 54.20 21.23 47.45
N MET A 234 54.74 22.21 46.70
CA MET A 234 54.13 23.52 46.57
C MET A 234 52.78 23.41 45.85
N ARG A 235 52.73 22.66 44.72
CA ARG A 235 51.48 22.42 44.00
C ARG A 235 50.48 21.55 44.77
N GLU A 236 50.99 20.55 45.50
CA GLU A 236 50.14 19.74 46.38
C GLU A 236 49.56 20.62 47.49
N TRP A 237 50.39 21.52 48.03
CA TRP A 237 49.93 22.47 49.02
C TRP A 237 48.95 23.49 48.44
N GLU A 238 49.27 24.14 47.32
CA GLU A 238 48.40 25.07 46.62
C GLU A 238 47.10 24.39 46.17
N LYS A 239 47.21 23.18 45.61
CA LYS A 239 46.03 22.38 45.25
C LYS A 239 45.20 21.99 46.49
N ALA A 240 45.86 21.54 47.53
CA ALA A 240 45.14 21.16 48.76
C ALA A 240 44.47 22.37 49.41
N GLU A 241 45.15 23.53 49.39
CA GLU A 241 44.57 24.78 49.90
C GLU A 241 43.43 25.28 49.03
N ALA A 242 43.65 25.29 47.70
CA ALA A 242 42.61 25.67 46.73
C ALA A 242 41.47 24.69 46.72
N GLN A 243 41.76 23.39 46.79
CA GLN A 243 40.76 22.34 46.85
C GLN A 243 39.94 22.38 48.15
N LYS A 244 40.61 22.68 49.25
CA LYS A 244 39.93 22.91 50.55
C LYS A 244 39.02 24.11 50.47
N ALA A 245 39.54 25.26 49.93
CA ALA A 245 38.74 26.45 49.77
C ALA A 245 37.59 26.23 48.78
N ALA A 246 37.82 25.52 47.64
CA ALA A 246 36.80 25.17 46.69
C ALA A 246 35.78 24.19 47.25
N THR A 247 36.25 23.18 48.01
CA THR A 247 35.39 22.20 48.66
C THR A 247 34.51 22.89 49.72
N ASP A 248 35.08 23.78 50.51
CA ASP A 248 34.34 24.56 51.50
C ASP A 248 33.31 25.48 50.84
N ALA A 249 33.69 26.13 49.76
CA ALA A 249 32.77 26.95 48.95
C ALA A 249 31.70 26.11 48.25
N GLU A 250 32.09 24.94 47.66
CA GLU A 250 31.14 24.01 47.02
C GLU A 250 30.18 23.42 48.05
N MET A 251 30.70 23.02 49.22
CA MET A 251 29.84 22.54 50.34
C MET A 251 28.85 23.59 50.77
N LYS A 252 29.25 24.86 50.83
CA LYS A 252 28.36 25.98 51.15
C LYS A 252 27.32 26.17 50.07
N ARG A 253 27.76 26.19 48.80
CA ARG A 253 26.87 26.31 47.65
C ARG A 253 25.88 25.14 47.55
N LEU A 254 26.37 23.89 47.73
CA LEU A 254 25.56 22.69 47.70
C LEU A 254 24.50 22.70 48.82
N LYS A 255 24.85 23.19 50.02
CA LYS A 255 23.89 23.35 51.12
C LYS A 255 22.76 24.32 50.70
N ASP A 256 23.10 25.44 50.09
CA ASP A 256 22.13 26.43 49.62
C ASP A 256 21.26 25.92 48.47
N GLU A 257 21.88 25.18 47.54
CA GLU A 257 21.15 24.57 46.40
C GLU A 257 20.23 23.43 46.88
N ILE A 258 20.67 22.60 47.83
CA ILE A 258 19.85 21.53 48.43
C ILE A 258 18.63 22.12 49.12
N LEU A 259 18.76 23.25 49.82
CA LEU A 259 17.64 23.92 50.46
C LEU A 259 16.62 24.43 49.41
N LYS A 260 17.11 24.89 48.26
CA LYS A 260 16.26 25.38 47.15
C LYS A 260 15.60 24.23 46.39
N SER A 261 16.28 23.13 46.16
CA SER A 261 15.84 21.97 45.38
C SER A 261 14.97 20.97 46.12
N ARG A 262 14.65 21.21 47.39
CA ARG A 262 13.84 20.33 48.23
C ARG A 262 12.35 20.25 47.88
N LYS A 263 11.94 20.90 46.78
CA LYS A 263 10.55 21.00 46.35
C LYS A 263 10.26 20.02 45.22
N PHE A 264 10.20 18.76 45.51
CA PHE A 264 9.72 17.73 44.61
C PHE A 264 8.46 17.06 45.18
N LYS A 265 7.60 16.62 44.31
CA LYS A 265 6.30 16.02 44.71
C LYS A 265 6.42 14.55 45.13
N GLY A 266 7.45 13.87 44.66
CA GLY A 266 7.74 12.50 45.04
C GLY A 266 6.80 11.49 44.39
N HIS A 267 6.65 11.56 43.09
CA HIS A 267 5.87 10.58 42.35
C HIS A 267 6.40 9.14 42.51
N THR A 268 5.50 8.21 42.69
CA THR A 268 5.86 6.80 42.91
C THR A 268 5.96 6.01 41.59
N ALA A 269 6.73 4.92 41.63
CA ALA A 269 6.78 3.99 40.48
C ALA A 269 5.39 3.38 40.17
N ALA A 270 4.54 3.23 41.21
CA ALA A 270 3.17 2.77 41.02
C ALA A 270 2.31 3.76 40.25
N GLU A 271 2.44 5.07 40.55
CA GLU A 271 1.76 6.14 39.81
C GLU A 271 2.25 6.17 38.36
N GLN A 272 3.55 6.06 38.13
CA GLN A 272 4.12 6.03 36.78
C GLN A 272 3.55 4.87 35.98
N LYS A 273 3.49 3.68 36.56
CA LYS A 273 2.91 2.49 35.93
C LYS A 273 1.44 2.70 35.61
N LEU A 274 0.66 3.19 36.57
CA LEU A 274 -0.76 3.44 36.40
C LEU A 274 -1.03 4.41 35.24
N GLN A 275 -0.31 5.52 35.21
CA GLN A 275 -0.46 6.54 34.15
C GLN A 275 -0.04 6.00 32.77
N THR A 276 1.02 5.19 32.73
CA THR A 276 1.48 4.56 31.48
C THR A 276 0.45 3.54 30.98
N ASP A 277 -0.07 2.69 31.88
CA ASP A 277 -1.09 1.70 31.54
C ASP A 277 -2.38 2.39 31.02
N GLN A 278 -2.79 3.49 31.65
CA GLN A 278 -3.95 4.29 31.21
C GLN A 278 -3.73 4.89 29.83
N ARG A 279 -2.53 5.43 29.55
CA ARG A 279 -2.16 5.95 28.24
C ARG A 279 -2.26 4.86 27.17
N GLU A 280 -1.61 3.71 27.40
CA GLU A 280 -1.59 2.59 26.45
C GLU A 280 -2.99 2.06 26.15
N GLN A 281 -3.83 1.97 27.19
CA GLN A 281 -5.24 1.60 27.01
C GLN A 281 -6.01 2.64 26.18
N ALA A 282 -5.78 3.93 26.44
CA ALA A 282 -6.42 5.01 25.70
C ALA A 282 -5.98 5.04 24.23
N GLU A 283 -4.68 4.87 23.95
CA GLU A 283 -4.14 4.78 22.59
C GLU A 283 -4.75 3.61 21.82
N LYS A 284 -4.76 2.42 22.41
CA LYS A 284 -5.33 1.21 21.81
C LYS A 284 -6.81 1.36 21.53
N LYS A 285 -7.55 1.89 22.53
CA LYS A 285 -8.99 2.13 22.39
C LYS A 285 -9.29 3.18 21.31
N LYS A 286 -8.53 4.27 21.28
CA LYS A 286 -8.66 5.31 20.25
C LYS A 286 -8.46 4.75 18.85
N LEU A 287 -7.43 3.92 18.65
CA LEU A 287 -7.14 3.29 17.36
C LEU A 287 -8.31 2.41 16.90
N GLN A 288 -8.85 1.59 17.82
CA GLN A 288 -10.01 0.74 17.52
C GLN A 288 -11.23 1.59 17.13
N LEU A 289 -11.52 2.62 17.91
CA LEU A 289 -12.66 3.52 17.66
C LEU A 289 -12.51 4.28 16.34
N THR A 290 -11.30 4.72 16.01
CA THR A 290 -11.01 5.41 14.75
C THR A 290 -11.25 4.49 13.54
N SER A 291 -10.83 3.23 13.65
CA SER A 291 -11.09 2.22 12.61
C SER A 291 -12.59 1.95 12.45
N GLN A 292 -13.31 1.80 13.57
CA GLN A 292 -14.77 1.62 13.55
C GLN A 292 -15.48 2.82 12.93
N LYS A 293 -15.07 4.03 13.29
CA LYS A 293 -15.60 5.28 12.71
C LYS A 293 -15.43 5.32 11.20
N ALA A 294 -14.23 4.97 10.71
CA ALA A 294 -13.96 4.96 9.27
C ALA A 294 -14.88 3.99 8.51
N THR A 295 -15.11 2.81 9.07
CA THR A 295 -16.03 1.83 8.51
C THR A 295 -17.47 2.37 8.44
N ILE A 296 -17.93 2.99 9.52
CA ILE A 296 -19.29 3.53 9.59
C ILE A 296 -19.46 4.72 8.65
N LEU A 297 -18.46 5.59 8.54
CA LEU A 297 -18.47 6.71 7.59
C LEU A 297 -18.59 6.24 6.15
N ASN A 298 -17.86 5.19 5.80
CA ASN A 298 -17.97 4.58 4.48
C ASN A 298 -19.40 4.03 4.22
N ASN A 299 -19.98 3.41 5.23
CA ASN A 299 -21.37 2.93 5.13
C ASN A 299 -22.35 4.10 4.93
N ILE A 300 -22.18 5.19 5.67
CA ILE A 300 -23.01 6.40 5.50
C ILE A 300 -22.88 6.95 4.07
N ASP A 301 -21.66 7.07 3.56
CA ASP A 301 -21.41 7.58 2.21
C ASP A 301 -22.10 6.70 1.14
N ILE A 302 -22.01 5.37 1.30
CA ILE A 302 -22.70 4.43 0.44
C ILE A 302 -24.22 4.66 0.51
N PHE A 303 -24.78 4.76 1.70
CA PHE A 303 -26.22 4.96 1.89
C PHE A 303 -26.69 6.31 1.36
N GLU A 304 -25.94 7.39 1.61
CA GLU A 304 -26.27 8.73 1.11
C GLU A 304 -26.20 8.83 -0.42
N ARG A 305 -25.21 8.17 -1.04
CA ARG A 305 -25.15 8.05 -2.50
C ARG A 305 -26.33 7.27 -3.04
N THR A 306 -26.69 6.19 -2.37
CA THR A 306 -27.84 5.38 -2.75
C THR A 306 -29.13 6.21 -2.63
N LEU A 307 -29.31 6.94 -1.54
CA LEU A 307 -30.45 7.85 -1.34
C LEU A 307 -30.56 8.89 -2.46
N LYS A 308 -29.42 9.56 -2.81
CA LYS A 308 -29.39 10.53 -3.91
C LYS A 308 -29.77 9.91 -5.26
N SER A 309 -29.40 8.65 -5.45
CA SER A 309 -29.78 7.93 -6.68
C SER A 309 -31.27 7.56 -6.69
N LEU A 310 -31.86 7.33 -5.53
CA LEU A 310 -33.28 7.05 -5.36
C LEU A 310 -34.17 8.30 -5.55
N ASP A 311 -33.64 9.50 -5.24
CA ASP A 311 -34.36 10.77 -5.38
C ASP A 311 -34.54 11.21 -6.84
N GLN A 312 -33.73 10.68 -7.73
CA GLN A 312 -33.86 11.03 -9.15
C GLN A 312 -35.10 10.36 -9.78
N PRO A 313 -35.89 11.12 -10.48
CA PRO A 313 -37.07 10.56 -11.18
C PRO A 313 -36.66 9.69 -12.39
N VAL A 314 -35.41 9.73 -12.76
CA VAL A 314 -34.85 9.02 -13.92
C VAL A 314 -34.05 7.82 -13.44
N CYS A 315 -34.17 6.70 -14.14
CA CYS A 315 -33.37 5.49 -13.86
C CYS A 315 -31.87 5.83 -13.84
N PRO A 316 -31.14 5.54 -12.76
CA PRO A 316 -29.73 5.88 -12.62
C PRO A 316 -28.83 5.23 -13.69
N ILE A 317 -29.30 4.15 -14.32
CA ILE A 317 -28.56 3.42 -15.36
C ILE A 317 -28.88 3.97 -16.76
N SER A 318 -30.16 4.10 -17.10
CA SER A 318 -30.52 4.52 -18.47
C SER A 318 -30.53 6.02 -18.69
N LYS A 319 -30.67 6.82 -17.63
CA LYS A 319 -30.81 8.29 -17.66
C LYS A 319 -31.90 8.83 -18.61
N LYS A 320 -32.67 7.94 -19.22
CA LYS A 320 -33.73 8.25 -20.19
C LYS A 320 -35.12 7.73 -19.78
N LEU A 321 -35.15 6.79 -18.84
CA LEU A 321 -36.42 6.19 -18.37
C LEU A 321 -36.85 6.80 -17.05
N ILE A 322 -38.12 7.13 -16.92
CA ILE A 322 -38.68 7.63 -15.68
C ILE A 322 -39.04 6.44 -14.79
N CYS A 323 -38.61 6.48 -13.54
CA CYS A 323 -38.93 5.46 -12.55
C CYS A 323 -40.22 5.84 -11.84
N THR A 324 -41.26 5.05 -12.05
CA THR A 324 -42.61 5.27 -11.44
C THR A 324 -42.85 4.45 -10.17
N THR A 325 -41.82 3.73 -9.73
CA THR A 325 -41.95 2.84 -8.56
C THR A 325 -41.91 3.61 -7.26
N ASP A 326 -42.73 3.25 -6.33
CA ASP A 326 -42.65 3.79 -4.96
C ASP A 326 -41.38 3.28 -4.27
N LYS A 327 -40.56 4.21 -3.89
CA LYS A 327 -39.29 3.96 -3.25
C LYS A 327 -39.30 4.35 -1.76
N THR A 328 -40.49 4.69 -1.25
CA THR A 328 -40.60 5.35 0.06
C THR A 328 -40.11 4.47 1.20
N GLU A 329 -40.35 3.18 1.15
CA GLU A 329 -39.96 2.23 2.20
C GLU A 329 -38.41 2.07 2.25
N ILE A 330 -37.79 1.80 1.12
CA ILE A 330 -36.32 1.66 1.02
C ILE A 330 -35.64 2.98 1.40
N LYS A 331 -36.22 4.10 0.97
CA LYS A 331 -35.70 5.41 1.32
C LYS A 331 -35.76 5.63 2.84
N GLY A 332 -36.89 5.32 3.44
CA GLY A 332 -37.07 5.43 4.89
C GLY A 332 -36.17 4.49 5.70
N GLU A 333 -35.84 3.31 5.18
CA GLU A 333 -34.87 2.41 5.81
C GLU A 333 -33.44 2.93 5.72
N LEU A 334 -33.06 3.42 4.56
CA LEU A 334 -31.72 3.99 4.37
C LEU A 334 -31.53 5.29 5.18
N GLU A 335 -32.56 6.14 5.22
CA GLU A 335 -32.53 7.37 6.05
C GLU A 335 -32.38 7.03 7.54
N ARG A 336 -33.14 6.02 8.01
CA ARG A 336 -33.00 5.49 9.39
C ARG A 336 -31.59 4.97 9.64
N SER A 337 -31.06 4.15 8.73
CA SER A 337 -29.71 3.59 8.83
C SER A 337 -28.63 4.69 8.84
N VAL A 338 -28.80 5.74 8.03
CA VAL A 338 -27.91 6.90 8.04
C VAL A 338 -28.01 7.63 9.39
N ALA A 339 -29.22 7.84 9.89
CA ALA A 339 -29.42 8.52 11.16
C ALA A 339 -28.84 7.74 12.34
N GLU A 340 -29.05 6.42 12.36
CA GLU A 340 -28.48 5.52 13.37
C GLU A 340 -26.95 5.52 13.32
N ASN A 341 -26.39 5.38 12.13
CA ASN A 341 -24.95 5.41 11.94
C ASN A 341 -24.34 6.78 12.34
N LYS A 342 -25.02 7.89 12.02
CA LYS A 342 -24.61 9.23 12.48
C LYS A 342 -24.66 9.37 14.01
N LYS A 343 -25.62 8.70 14.67
CA LYS A 343 -25.67 8.65 16.13
C LYS A 343 -24.49 7.87 16.70
N ILE A 344 -24.22 6.68 16.13
CA ILE A 344 -23.08 5.86 16.54
C ILE A 344 -21.76 6.64 16.37
N ILE A 345 -21.61 7.40 15.27
CA ILE A 345 -20.43 8.25 15.07
C ILE A 345 -20.28 9.27 16.19
N LYS A 346 -21.39 9.93 16.59
CA LYS A 346 -21.32 10.89 17.70
C LYS A 346 -20.87 10.25 19.01
N ASP A 347 -21.36 9.02 19.27
CA ASP A 347 -20.97 8.27 20.46
C ASP A 347 -19.49 7.83 20.38
N ILE A 348 -19.03 7.42 19.19
CA ILE A 348 -17.62 7.11 18.96
C ILE A 348 -16.76 8.36 19.11
N ASP A 349 -17.20 9.51 18.56
CA ASP A 349 -16.46 10.77 18.69
C ASP A 349 -16.35 11.23 20.14
N ALA A 350 -17.40 11.05 20.93
CA ALA A 350 -17.36 11.32 22.35
C ALA A 350 -16.35 10.41 23.07
N GLN A 351 -16.32 9.13 22.70
CA GLN A 351 -15.34 8.19 23.26
C GLN A 351 -13.90 8.47 22.80
N ILE A 352 -13.70 8.83 21.53
CA ILE A 352 -12.40 9.25 21.01
C ILE A 352 -11.94 10.50 21.78
N LYS A 353 -12.83 11.48 21.98
CA LYS A 353 -12.52 12.66 22.77
C LYS A 353 -12.09 12.31 24.20
N THR A 354 -12.78 11.36 24.84
CA THR A 354 -12.39 10.89 26.16
C THR A 354 -10.98 10.26 26.16
N CYS A 355 -10.66 9.50 25.10
CA CYS A 355 -9.30 8.98 24.93
C CYS A 355 -8.28 10.11 24.74
N ASP A 356 -8.63 11.12 23.94
CA ASP A 356 -7.77 12.29 23.71
C ASP A 356 -7.54 13.08 24.99
N ASP A 357 -8.60 13.31 25.78
CA ASP A 357 -8.49 13.98 27.07
C ASP A 357 -7.57 13.19 28.04
N THR A 358 -7.66 11.85 28.03
CA THR A 358 -6.77 10.98 28.82
C THR A 358 -5.32 11.08 28.33
N LEU A 359 -5.11 11.08 27.03
CA LEU A 359 -3.77 11.21 26.42
C LEU A 359 -3.16 12.58 26.71
N GLU A 360 -3.96 13.62 26.66
CA GLU A 360 -3.51 14.98 26.99
C GLU A 360 -3.21 15.11 28.48
N ALA A 361 -4.06 14.55 29.34
CA ALA A 361 -3.81 14.49 30.76
C ALA A 361 -2.50 13.76 31.07
N TYR A 362 -2.24 12.64 30.36
CA TYR A 362 -0.97 11.93 30.48
C TYR A 362 0.23 12.79 30.09
N LYS A 363 0.13 13.55 29.00
CA LYS A 363 1.22 14.45 28.56
C LYS A 363 1.54 15.50 29.62
N VAL A 364 0.48 16.11 30.17
CA VAL A 364 0.63 17.11 31.25
C VAL A 364 1.26 16.45 32.46
N TRP A 365 0.73 15.30 32.89
CA TRP A 365 1.28 14.54 34.01
C TRP A 365 2.73 14.10 33.73
N LYS A 366 3.00 13.61 32.52
CA LYS A 366 4.35 13.17 32.15
C LYS A 366 5.36 14.30 32.19
N ALA A 367 4.97 15.47 31.69
CA ALA A 367 5.82 16.65 31.76
C ALA A 367 6.10 17.09 33.22
N ASP A 368 5.08 17.03 34.09
CA ASP A 368 5.24 17.32 35.53
C ASP A 368 6.09 16.25 36.22
N PHE A 369 5.84 14.97 35.89
CA PHE A 369 6.61 13.83 36.39
C PHE A 369 8.09 13.92 35.99
N ASP A 370 8.36 14.18 34.69
CA ASP A 370 9.73 14.27 34.18
C ASP A 370 10.48 15.43 34.86
N LYS A 371 9.79 16.56 35.03
CA LYS A 371 10.33 17.71 35.73
C LYS A 371 10.56 17.43 37.24
N ASP A 372 9.63 16.73 37.85
CA ASP A 372 9.76 16.33 39.27
C ASP A 372 10.87 15.31 39.45
N LEU A 373 10.96 14.31 38.56
CA LEU A 373 12.01 13.30 38.51
C LEU A 373 13.38 13.95 38.31
N GLU A 374 13.48 14.91 37.38
CA GLU A 374 14.71 15.67 37.18
C GLU A 374 15.11 16.43 38.43
N THR A 375 14.12 17.07 39.07
CA THR A 375 14.31 17.81 40.33
C THR A 375 14.78 16.87 41.47
N TYR A 376 14.15 15.70 41.57
CA TYR A 376 14.54 14.68 42.55
C TYR A 376 15.94 14.11 42.29
N GLN A 377 16.20 13.79 41.03
CA GLN A 377 17.52 13.31 40.61
C GLN A 377 18.61 14.36 40.88
N ASN A 378 18.29 15.61 40.59
CA ASN A 378 19.23 16.70 40.90
C ASN A 378 19.45 16.84 42.42
N TYR A 379 18.36 16.82 43.19
CA TYR A 379 18.45 16.84 44.68
C TYR A 379 19.30 15.69 45.19
N THR A 380 19.04 14.45 44.76
CA THR A 380 19.79 13.27 45.19
C THR A 380 21.27 13.42 44.84
N ARG A 381 21.58 13.84 43.60
CA ARG A 381 22.95 14.08 43.16
C ARG A 381 23.67 15.11 44.00
N LEU A 382 22.96 16.21 44.36
CA LEU A 382 23.52 17.26 45.19
C LEU A 382 23.82 16.75 46.62
N VAL A 383 22.90 15.96 47.17
CA VAL A 383 23.07 15.36 48.50
C VAL A 383 24.23 14.34 48.53
N GLU A 384 24.26 13.43 47.53
CA GLU A 384 25.36 12.47 47.39
C GLU A 384 26.69 13.19 47.23
N ARG A 385 26.75 14.22 46.42
CA ARG A 385 27.95 15.04 46.22
C ARG A 385 28.40 15.70 47.51
N LEU A 386 27.47 16.27 48.30
CA LEU A 386 27.76 16.87 49.59
C LEU A 386 28.26 15.84 50.62
N THR A 387 27.69 14.64 50.60
CA THR A 387 28.11 13.55 51.49
C THR A 387 29.51 13.09 51.17
N THR A 388 29.80 12.86 49.88
CA THR A 388 31.16 12.50 49.40
C THR A 388 32.21 13.53 49.81
N LEU A 389 31.87 14.82 49.70
CA LEU A 389 32.78 15.89 50.10
C LEU A 389 33.03 15.95 51.62
N LYS A 390 32.05 15.56 52.44
CA LYS A 390 32.21 15.50 53.88
C LYS A 390 33.01 14.27 54.34
N GLU A 391 32.84 13.13 53.67
CA GLU A 391 33.53 11.87 54.02
C GLU A 391 34.99 11.91 53.65
N HIS A 392 35.35 12.74 52.66
CA HIS A 392 36.75 12.90 52.23
C HIS A 392 37.28 14.32 52.46
N PRO A 393 37.55 14.73 53.71
CA PRO A 393 38.04 16.07 53.98
C PRO A 393 39.45 16.26 53.42
N VAL A 394 39.62 17.38 52.73
CA VAL A 394 40.94 17.72 52.16
C VAL A 394 41.89 18.17 53.26
N THR A 395 42.99 17.41 53.46
CA THR A 395 44.07 17.78 54.38
C THR A 395 45.12 18.58 53.62
N VAL A 396 45.52 19.74 54.13
CA VAL A 396 46.54 20.59 53.53
C VAL A 396 47.89 20.30 54.20
N PRO A 397 48.88 19.84 53.45
CA PRO A 397 50.25 19.63 53.97
C PRO A 397 50.93 20.95 54.33
N GLU A 398 52.07 20.88 55.00
CA GLU A 398 52.85 22.07 55.29
C GLU A 398 53.32 22.81 54.02
N LYS A 399 53.31 24.16 54.04
CA LYS A 399 53.60 24.99 52.89
C LYS A 399 55.08 24.89 52.48
N PRO A 400 55.38 24.38 51.26
CA PRO A 400 56.76 24.30 50.77
C PRO A 400 57.28 25.64 50.23
N LYS A 401 58.61 25.78 50.09
CA LYS A 401 59.24 26.99 49.52
C LYS A 401 59.14 27.03 48.01
N SER A 402 58.81 28.18 47.41
CA SER A 402 58.45 28.37 46.00
C SER A 402 59.52 28.11 44.99
N VAL A 403 59.20 27.50 43.84
CA VAL A 403 60.07 27.28 42.66
C VAL A 403 59.29 27.59 41.37
N ASP A 404 59.92 28.19 40.33
CA ASP A 404 59.23 28.63 39.08
C ASP A 404 59.29 27.59 37.97
N ILE A 405 58.10 27.26 37.38
CA ILE A 405 57.93 26.24 36.32
C ILE A 405 57.15 26.77 35.08
N SER A 406 57.15 28.01 34.80
CA SER A 406 56.26 28.54 33.75
C SER A 406 56.47 27.91 32.35
N THR A 407 57.70 27.52 31.99
CA THR A 407 58.06 26.94 30.68
C THR A 407 57.55 25.49 30.46
N VAL A 408 57.59 24.64 31.50
CA VAL A 408 57.15 23.23 31.38
C VAL A 408 55.65 23.13 31.29
N ALA A 409 54.94 23.98 32.03
CA ALA A 409 53.48 24.03 31.97
C ALA A 409 52.95 24.51 30.61
N THR A 410 53.66 25.44 29.96
CA THR A 410 53.29 25.92 28.61
C THR A 410 53.48 24.81 27.58
N LYS A 411 54.65 24.14 27.57
CA LYS A 411 54.93 23.02 26.65
C LYS A 411 53.93 21.87 26.83
N LYS A 412 53.54 21.57 28.07
CA LYS A 412 52.53 20.55 28.37
C LYS A 412 51.13 20.90 27.80
N ARG A 413 50.72 22.18 27.92
CA ARG A 413 49.43 22.62 27.35
C ARG A 413 49.43 22.51 25.81
N GLU A 414 50.53 22.89 25.17
CA GLU A 414 50.69 22.78 23.73
C GLU A 414 50.60 21.33 23.26
N LEU A 415 51.32 20.41 23.95
CA LEU A 415 51.26 18.98 23.65
C LEU A 415 49.90 18.36 23.90
N ILE A 416 49.18 18.76 24.96
CA ILE A 416 47.81 18.31 25.19
C ILE A 416 46.87 18.78 24.09
N ALA A 417 46.97 20.05 23.67
CA ALA A 417 46.19 20.58 22.57
C ALA A 417 46.49 19.85 21.25
N GLU A 418 47.79 19.57 21.00
CA GLU A 418 48.22 18.82 19.83
C GLU A 418 47.71 17.37 19.86
N LYS A 419 47.78 16.69 21.02
CA LYS A 419 47.23 15.36 21.25
C LYS A 419 45.71 15.34 20.95
N GLN A 420 44.96 16.27 21.51
CA GLN A 420 43.53 16.40 21.25
C GLN A 420 43.24 16.62 19.77
N ASN A 421 44.06 17.43 19.08
CA ASN A 421 43.90 17.60 17.64
C ASN A 421 44.20 16.31 16.86
N CYS A 422 45.20 15.52 17.26
CA CYS A 422 45.49 14.23 16.64
C CYS A 422 44.32 13.23 16.83
N GLU A 423 43.77 13.14 18.03
CA GLU A 423 42.65 12.27 18.35
C GLU A 423 41.38 12.65 17.55
N GLN A 424 41.06 13.95 17.53
CA GLN A 424 39.92 14.47 16.76
C GLN A 424 40.08 14.25 15.25
N TYR A 425 41.31 14.39 14.74
CA TYR A 425 41.59 14.11 13.33
C TYR A 425 41.45 12.63 13.02
N ALA A 426 41.92 11.74 13.90
CA ALA A 426 41.75 10.31 13.74
C ALA A 426 40.25 9.90 13.76
N GLU A 427 39.47 10.49 14.66
CA GLU A 427 38.02 10.31 14.72
C GLU A 427 37.35 10.79 13.43
N MET A 428 37.73 11.98 12.95
CA MET A 428 37.23 12.52 11.68
C MET A 428 37.53 11.57 10.51
N MET A 429 38.74 11.02 10.44
CA MET A 429 39.14 10.10 9.37
C MET A 429 38.34 8.79 9.43
N LYS A 430 38.12 8.25 10.64
CA LYS A 430 37.26 7.07 10.85
C LYS A 430 35.81 7.36 10.42
N LEU A 431 35.28 8.49 10.86
CA LEU A 431 33.93 8.92 10.48
C LEU A 431 33.79 9.12 8.97
N ALA A 432 34.82 9.68 8.32
CA ALA A 432 34.83 9.86 6.86
C ALA A 432 34.75 8.51 6.12
N ALA A 433 35.46 7.50 6.60
CA ALA A 433 35.41 6.16 6.03
C ALA A 433 34.00 5.51 6.24
N GLU A 434 33.41 5.68 7.44
CA GLU A 434 32.04 5.23 7.72
C GLU A 434 31.03 5.95 6.81
N VAL A 435 31.11 7.26 6.68
CA VAL A 435 30.25 8.07 5.81
C VAL A 435 30.35 7.62 4.35
N THR A 436 31.54 7.28 3.89
CA THR A 436 31.75 6.76 2.52
C THR A 436 30.98 5.45 2.34
N LYS A 437 31.18 4.49 3.25
CA LYS A 437 30.50 3.18 3.21
C LYS A 437 28.98 3.32 3.30
N GLU A 438 28.50 4.12 4.25
CA GLU A 438 27.05 4.34 4.40
C GLU A 438 26.45 5.11 3.22
N SER A 439 27.24 5.97 2.56
CA SER A 439 26.80 6.66 1.34
C SER A 439 26.55 5.66 0.20
N GLU A 440 27.41 4.66 0.04
CA GLU A 440 27.22 3.59 -0.93
C GLU A 440 25.97 2.75 -0.61
N ASP A 441 25.76 2.41 0.67
CA ASP A 441 24.55 1.70 1.10
C ASP A 441 23.27 2.51 0.77
N VAL A 442 23.29 3.82 1.03
CA VAL A 442 22.16 4.71 0.70
C VAL A 442 21.96 4.81 -0.81
N GLU A 443 23.01 4.80 -1.62
CA GLU A 443 22.90 4.77 -3.08
C GLU A 443 22.23 3.49 -3.58
N VAL A 444 22.61 2.33 -3.02
CA VAL A 444 21.95 1.04 -3.29
C VAL A 444 20.45 1.12 -2.97
N LEU A 445 20.11 1.64 -1.79
CA LEU A 445 18.71 1.79 -1.37
C LEU A 445 17.92 2.78 -2.27
N ASN A 446 18.56 3.87 -2.70
CA ASN A 446 17.97 4.84 -3.62
C ASN A 446 17.68 4.20 -4.98
N TYR A 447 18.63 3.45 -5.51
CA TYR A 447 18.44 2.73 -6.77
C TYR A 447 17.30 1.73 -6.64
N LEU A 448 17.33 0.86 -5.63
CA LEU A 448 16.28 -0.16 -5.42
C LEU A 448 14.90 0.47 -5.19
N ALA A 449 14.82 1.55 -4.42
CA ALA A 449 13.56 2.27 -4.26
C ALA A 449 13.05 2.86 -5.58
N SER A 450 13.95 3.26 -6.49
CA SER A 450 13.56 3.68 -7.83
C SER A 450 13.15 2.54 -8.74
N ALA A 451 13.84 1.40 -8.65
CA ALA A 451 13.60 0.22 -9.49
C ALA A 451 12.28 -0.50 -9.13
N LEU A 452 11.94 -0.53 -7.82
CA LEU A 452 10.78 -1.27 -7.29
C LEU A 452 9.50 -0.44 -7.16
N LYS A 453 9.55 0.89 -7.34
CA LYS A 453 8.34 1.74 -7.28
C LYS A 453 7.33 1.37 -8.36
N ASP A 454 6.11 1.90 -8.30
CA ASP A 454 5.01 1.61 -9.23
C ASP A 454 5.35 1.76 -10.72
N LYS A 455 6.17 2.76 -11.05
CA LYS A 455 6.68 2.97 -12.42
C LYS A 455 8.19 2.71 -12.47
N GLY A 456 8.66 1.77 -11.69
CA GLY A 456 10.05 1.34 -11.69
C GLY A 456 10.30 0.22 -12.69
N GLU A 457 11.54 0.13 -13.14
CA GLU A 457 11.96 -0.82 -14.18
C GLU A 457 11.55 -2.27 -13.91
N VAL A 458 11.65 -2.72 -12.64
CA VAL A 458 11.32 -4.10 -12.26
C VAL A 458 9.82 -4.35 -12.38
N LYS A 459 9.00 -3.47 -11.79
CA LYS A 459 7.53 -3.64 -11.80
C LYS A 459 6.98 -3.51 -13.22
N GLU A 460 7.49 -2.56 -13.98
CA GLU A 460 7.12 -2.40 -15.40
C GLU A 460 7.51 -3.61 -16.24
N ALA A 461 8.72 -4.15 -16.06
CA ALA A 461 9.17 -5.34 -16.79
C ALA A 461 8.34 -6.58 -16.46
N ILE A 462 8.02 -6.79 -15.17
CA ILE A 462 7.14 -7.89 -14.73
C ILE A 462 5.74 -7.73 -15.33
N ILE A 463 5.15 -6.56 -15.23
CA ILE A 463 3.82 -6.29 -15.80
C ILE A 463 3.83 -6.50 -17.30
N LYS A 464 4.84 -5.99 -18.00
CA LYS A 464 5.03 -6.21 -19.43
C LYS A 464 5.15 -7.69 -19.79
N GLY A 465 5.87 -8.47 -18.98
CA GLY A 465 5.96 -9.91 -19.13
C GLY A 465 4.58 -10.58 -19.03
N TYR A 466 3.78 -10.20 -18.05
CA TYR A 466 2.41 -10.70 -17.89
C TYR A 466 1.51 -10.29 -19.04
N LEU A 467 1.59 -9.04 -19.48
CA LEU A 467 0.83 -8.60 -20.64
C LEU A 467 1.22 -9.32 -21.92
N THR A 468 2.49 -9.69 -22.07
CA THR A 468 2.95 -10.49 -23.21
C THR A 468 2.27 -11.86 -23.24
N ILE A 469 2.08 -12.50 -22.07
CA ILE A 469 1.36 -13.79 -21.97
C ILE A 469 -0.09 -13.60 -22.44
N PHE A 470 -0.79 -12.58 -21.93
CA PHE A 470 -2.17 -12.28 -22.34
C PHE A 470 -2.26 -11.92 -23.81
N GLN A 471 -1.34 -11.10 -24.30
CA GLN A 471 -1.26 -10.72 -25.69
C GLN A 471 -1.06 -11.92 -26.62
N ASN A 472 -0.23 -12.89 -26.24
CA ASN A 472 -0.04 -14.11 -27.01
C ASN A 472 -1.34 -14.93 -27.09
N VAL A 473 -2.05 -15.10 -25.98
CA VAL A 473 -3.36 -15.79 -25.96
C VAL A 473 -4.37 -15.10 -26.87
N ILE A 474 -4.46 -13.79 -26.82
CA ILE A 474 -5.33 -13.00 -27.69
C ILE A 474 -4.92 -13.15 -29.16
N ASN A 475 -3.62 -13.04 -29.43
CA ASN A 475 -3.12 -12.98 -30.82
C ASN A 475 -3.13 -14.34 -31.50
N ASP A 476 -3.05 -15.44 -30.77
CA ASP A 476 -3.28 -16.76 -31.36
C ASP A 476 -4.71 -16.90 -31.88
N ARG A 477 -5.69 -16.30 -31.21
CA ARG A 477 -7.07 -16.22 -31.72
C ARG A 477 -7.21 -15.19 -32.83
N ALA A 478 -6.59 -14.01 -32.70
CA ALA A 478 -6.65 -12.96 -33.71
C ALA A 478 -6.19 -13.42 -35.11
N LYS A 479 -5.14 -14.24 -35.17
CA LYS A 479 -4.63 -14.83 -36.40
C LYS A 479 -5.66 -15.67 -37.15
N SER A 480 -6.64 -16.25 -36.44
CA SER A 480 -7.74 -17.01 -37.06
C SER A 480 -8.69 -16.13 -37.85
N PHE A 481 -8.79 -14.82 -37.53
CA PHE A 481 -9.60 -13.85 -38.25
C PHE A 481 -8.83 -13.20 -39.38
N HIS A 482 -7.63 -12.73 -39.07
CA HIS A 482 -6.78 -12.10 -40.09
C HIS A 482 -5.30 -12.23 -39.71
N PRO A 483 -4.45 -12.83 -40.56
CA PRO A 483 -3.03 -13.06 -40.25
C PRO A 483 -2.22 -11.82 -39.92
N GLY A 484 -2.68 -10.64 -40.38
CA GLY A 484 -2.02 -9.36 -40.12
C GLY A 484 -2.60 -8.57 -38.94
N TYR A 485 -3.56 -9.12 -38.22
CA TYR A 485 -4.16 -8.45 -37.06
C TYR A 485 -3.48 -8.91 -35.76
N GLU A 486 -3.16 -7.93 -34.92
CA GLU A 486 -2.48 -8.14 -33.64
C GLU A 486 -3.08 -7.20 -32.61
N VAL A 487 -3.56 -7.73 -31.51
CA VAL A 487 -3.92 -6.91 -30.35
C VAL A 487 -2.66 -6.61 -29.57
N VAL A 488 -2.41 -5.33 -29.33
CA VAL A 488 -1.25 -4.85 -28.59
C VAL A 488 -1.71 -4.35 -27.22
N LEU A 489 -1.13 -4.92 -26.17
CA LEU A 489 -1.35 -4.53 -24.78
C LEU A 489 -0.13 -3.77 -24.27
N THR A 490 -0.30 -2.54 -23.82
CA THR A 490 0.78 -1.73 -23.25
C THR A 490 0.35 -1.07 -21.94
N VAL A 491 1.33 -0.63 -21.16
CA VAL A 491 1.09 0.10 -19.90
C VAL A 491 1.59 1.52 -20.05
N ASP A 492 0.68 2.47 -19.80
CA ASP A 492 1.02 3.89 -19.69
C ASP A 492 -0.03 4.57 -18.78
N GLY A 493 0.25 4.57 -17.47
CA GLY A 493 -0.70 5.02 -16.45
C GLY A 493 -1.89 4.08 -16.23
N GLY A 494 -1.97 2.96 -16.97
CA GLY A 494 -3.01 1.94 -16.98
C GLY A 494 -2.85 1.05 -18.19
N LEU A 495 -3.78 0.09 -18.38
CA LEU A 495 -3.78 -0.79 -19.54
C LEU A 495 -4.23 0.00 -20.78
N LYS A 496 -3.40 0.05 -21.80
CA LYS A 496 -3.77 0.52 -23.13
C LYS A 496 -3.89 -0.67 -24.07
N ILE A 497 -4.96 -0.69 -24.82
CA ILE A 497 -5.31 -1.73 -25.78
C ILE A 497 -5.32 -1.07 -27.16
N ALA A 498 -4.68 -1.71 -28.12
CA ALA A 498 -4.71 -1.25 -29.51
C ALA A 498 -4.83 -2.44 -30.46
N LEU A 499 -5.44 -2.24 -31.61
CA LEU A 499 -5.42 -3.17 -32.74
C LEU A 499 -4.36 -2.71 -33.74
N LYS A 500 -3.37 -3.55 -33.96
CA LYS A 500 -2.40 -3.38 -35.04
C LYS A 500 -2.91 -4.13 -36.25
N THR A 501 -3.01 -3.42 -37.35
CA THR A 501 -3.37 -3.94 -38.67
C THR A 501 -2.14 -3.86 -39.60
N PRO A 502 -2.17 -4.44 -40.80
CA PRO A 502 -1.07 -4.29 -41.75
C PRO A 502 -0.73 -2.85 -42.09
N TYR A 503 -1.64 -1.93 -41.88
CA TYR A 503 -1.51 -0.51 -42.29
C TYR A 503 -1.21 0.44 -41.13
N ASN A 504 -1.73 0.17 -39.94
CA ASN A 504 -1.60 1.08 -38.79
C ASN A 504 -1.89 0.39 -37.45
N THR A 505 -1.68 1.13 -36.36
CA THR A 505 -2.08 0.73 -35.01
C THR A 505 -3.16 1.69 -34.53
N LYS A 506 -4.33 1.16 -34.18
CA LYS A 506 -5.52 1.92 -33.77
C LYS A 506 -5.81 1.66 -32.28
N PRO A 507 -5.81 2.67 -31.41
CA PRO A 507 -6.23 2.51 -30.02
C PRO A 507 -7.69 2.03 -29.92
N PHE A 508 -7.98 1.16 -28.95
CA PHE A 508 -9.32 0.56 -28.76
C PHE A 508 -10.40 1.61 -28.40
N ASP A 509 -10.02 2.62 -27.64
CA ASP A 509 -10.88 3.73 -27.22
C ASP A 509 -11.05 4.82 -28.29
N SER A 510 -10.40 4.67 -29.44
CA SER A 510 -10.45 5.67 -30.51
C SER A 510 -11.62 5.46 -31.46
N ALA A 511 -12.11 6.55 -32.03
CA ALA A 511 -13.11 6.53 -33.12
C ALA A 511 -12.58 5.95 -34.45
N THR A 512 -11.27 5.64 -34.52
CA THR A 512 -10.63 5.12 -35.73
C THR A 512 -10.86 3.64 -35.99
N LEU A 513 -11.29 2.88 -34.96
CA LEU A 513 -11.72 1.51 -35.16
C LEU A 513 -13.09 1.45 -35.83
N SER A 514 -13.21 0.65 -36.86
CA SER A 514 -14.52 0.30 -37.46
C SER A 514 -15.35 -0.50 -36.44
N SER A 515 -16.66 -0.61 -36.69
CA SER A 515 -17.55 -1.41 -35.81
C SER A 515 -17.12 -2.87 -35.76
N GLY A 516 -16.72 -3.44 -36.89
CA GLY A 516 -16.21 -4.81 -36.97
C GLY A 516 -14.88 -5.02 -36.23
N GLU A 517 -13.92 -4.12 -36.44
CA GLU A 517 -12.64 -4.15 -35.71
C GLU A 517 -12.84 -4.04 -34.19
N ARG A 518 -13.77 -3.18 -33.76
CA ARG A 518 -14.12 -3.00 -32.36
C ARG A 518 -14.76 -4.27 -31.79
N LEU A 519 -15.70 -4.88 -32.52
CA LEU A 519 -16.31 -6.15 -32.10
C LEU A 519 -15.26 -7.25 -32.00
N LEU A 520 -14.35 -7.34 -32.98
CA LEU A 520 -13.26 -8.31 -32.96
C LEU A 520 -12.38 -8.17 -31.71
N VAL A 521 -11.91 -6.95 -31.42
CA VAL A 521 -11.08 -6.71 -30.22
C VAL A 521 -11.84 -7.06 -28.93
N ARG A 522 -13.13 -6.70 -28.84
CA ARG A 522 -13.98 -7.05 -27.70
C ARG A 522 -14.10 -8.56 -27.54
N PHE A 523 -14.44 -9.27 -28.61
CA PHE A 523 -14.55 -10.71 -28.63
C PHE A 523 -13.25 -11.38 -28.12
N LEU A 524 -12.10 -10.96 -28.66
CA LEU A 524 -10.81 -11.50 -28.28
C LEU A 524 -10.47 -11.22 -26.80
N LEU A 525 -10.78 -10.04 -26.31
CA LEU A 525 -10.61 -9.68 -24.89
C LEU A 525 -11.51 -10.51 -23.99
N LEU A 526 -12.79 -10.67 -24.35
CA LEU A 526 -13.73 -11.46 -23.57
C LEU A 526 -13.37 -12.96 -23.60
N ASP A 527 -12.90 -13.48 -24.73
CA ASP A 527 -12.39 -14.86 -24.81
C ASP A 527 -11.20 -15.08 -23.87
N MET A 528 -10.22 -14.20 -23.91
CA MET A 528 -9.09 -14.24 -22.96
C MET A 528 -9.58 -14.18 -21.50
N LEU A 529 -10.47 -13.24 -21.18
CA LEU A 529 -11.01 -13.10 -19.83
C LEU A 529 -11.79 -14.31 -19.37
N ASN A 530 -12.57 -14.95 -20.27
CA ASN A 530 -13.24 -16.20 -19.99
C ASN A 530 -12.25 -17.33 -19.63
N GLN A 531 -11.18 -17.45 -20.39
CA GLN A 531 -10.12 -18.43 -20.11
C GLN A 531 -9.44 -18.16 -18.75
N LEU A 532 -9.15 -16.90 -18.44
CA LEU A 532 -8.50 -16.52 -17.17
C LEU A 532 -9.41 -16.72 -15.96
N THR A 533 -10.68 -16.41 -16.08
CA THR A 533 -11.66 -16.49 -14.98
C THR A 533 -12.28 -17.86 -14.83
N GLY A 534 -12.20 -18.70 -15.85
CA GLY A 534 -12.91 -19.97 -15.94
C GLY A 534 -14.41 -19.79 -16.23
N THR A 535 -14.83 -18.61 -16.67
CA THR A 535 -16.21 -18.32 -17.05
C THR A 535 -16.51 -18.96 -18.40
N ASN A 536 -17.38 -19.96 -18.44
CA ASN A 536 -17.61 -20.77 -19.65
C ASN A 536 -18.83 -20.31 -20.43
N ILE A 537 -19.10 -18.99 -20.48
CA ILE A 537 -20.18 -18.40 -21.26
C ILE A 537 -19.64 -17.24 -22.07
N MET A 538 -19.92 -17.26 -23.37
CA MET A 538 -19.56 -16.20 -24.29
C MET A 538 -20.83 -15.48 -24.78
N PHE A 539 -20.78 -14.16 -24.81
CA PHE A 539 -21.77 -13.32 -25.45
C PHE A 539 -21.14 -12.53 -26.58
N ILE A 540 -21.68 -12.68 -27.79
CA ILE A 540 -21.22 -11.98 -28.99
C ILE A 540 -22.42 -11.23 -29.54
N ASP A 541 -22.42 -9.89 -29.41
CA ASP A 541 -23.52 -9.04 -29.90
C ASP A 541 -23.09 -8.27 -31.13
N ASN A 542 -24.05 -7.90 -31.98
CA ASN A 542 -23.85 -7.11 -33.18
C ASN A 542 -22.91 -7.76 -34.22
N VAL A 543 -23.02 -9.08 -34.42
CA VAL A 543 -22.15 -9.82 -35.37
C VAL A 543 -22.27 -9.32 -36.81
N GLU A 544 -23.36 -8.64 -37.14
CA GLU A 544 -23.56 -7.98 -38.45
C GLU A 544 -22.58 -6.84 -38.74
N SER A 545 -21.82 -6.42 -37.73
CA SER A 545 -20.74 -5.43 -37.92
C SER A 545 -19.47 -6.04 -38.52
N LEU A 546 -19.36 -7.37 -38.51
CA LEU A 546 -18.28 -8.10 -39.17
C LEU A 546 -18.56 -8.22 -40.67
N ASP A 547 -17.53 -8.19 -41.47
CA ASP A 547 -17.62 -8.54 -42.88
C ASP A 547 -17.79 -10.05 -43.08
N GLU A 548 -18.10 -10.47 -44.29
CA GLU A 548 -18.39 -11.86 -44.65
C GLU A 548 -17.22 -12.79 -44.28
N ASP A 549 -16.00 -12.37 -44.50
CA ASP A 549 -14.82 -13.17 -44.22
C ASP A 549 -14.59 -13.33 -42.69
N ALA A 550 -14.76 -12.25 -41.91
CA ALA A 550 -14.68 -12.30 -40.45
C ALA A 550 -15.83 -13.12 -39.86
N LEU A 551 -17.04 -13.07 -40.43
CA LEU A 551 -18.16 -13.92 -40.06
C LEU A 551 -17.86 -15.40 -40.29
N LYS A 552 -17.29 -15.77 -41.44
CA LYS A 552 -16.83 -17.14 -41.75
C LYS A 552 -15.76 -17.58 -40.74
N CYS A 553 -14.80 -16.71 -40.46
CA CYS A 553 -13.76 -16.98 -39.49
C CYS A 553 -14.32 -17.21 -38.07
N LEU A 554 -15.26 -16.35 -37.64
CA LEU A 554 -15.95 -16.50 -36.36
C LEU A 554 -16.70 -17.83 -36.28
N LYS A 555 -17.50 -18.18 -37.30
CA LYS A 555 -18.22 -19.46 -37.37
C LYS A 555 -17.25 -20.63 -37.27
N ASN A 556 -16.22 -20.62 -38.08
CA ASN A 556 -15.22 -21.68 -38.05
C ASN A 556 -14.59 -21.83 -36.67
N LEU A 557 -14.18 -20.70 -36.06
CA LEU A 557 -13.56 -20.70 -34.74
C LEU A 557 -14.48 -21.29 -33.68
N ILE A 558 -15.73 -20.82 -33.56
CA ILE A 558 -16.66 -21.26 -32.51
C ILE A 558 -17.11 -22.71 -32.67
N THR A 559 -16.94 -23.28 -33.87
CA THR A 559 -17.25 -24.69 -34.15
C THR A 559 -16.03 -25.60 -34.02
N THR A 560 -14.81 -25.07 -33.85
CA THR A 560 -13.63 -25.90 -33.59
C THR A 560 -13.76 -26.59 -32.23
N PRO A 561 -13.37 -27.86 -32.09
CA PRO A 561 -13.42 -28.53 -30.80
C PRO A 561 -12.63 -27.76 -29.72
N GLU A 562 -11.45 -27.23 -30.04
CA GLU A 562 -10.57 -26.51 -29.12
C GLU A 562 -11.24 -25.26 -28.55
N PHE A 563 -12.05 -24.53 -29.31
CA PHE A 563 -12.78 -23.37 -28.85
C PHE A 563 -14.11 -23.80 -28.20
N ASN A 564 -14.85 -24.64 -28.91
CA ASN A 564 -16.20 -25.05 -28.47
C ASN A 564 -16.16 -25.71 -27.09
N ASP A 565 -15.18 -26.56 -26.79
CA ASP A 565 -15.08 -27.28 -25.52
C ASP A 565 -14.74 -26.36 -24.32
N GLN A 566 -14.26 -25.13 -24.57
CA GLN A 566 -14.00 -24.15 -23.52
C GLN A 566 -15.30 -23.52 -22.99
N TYR A 567 -16.40 -23.56 -23.76
CA TYR A 567 -17.65 -22.91 -23.43
C TYR A 567 -18.78 -23.93 -23.23
N ASP A 568 -19.60 -23.69 -22.22
CA ASP A 568 -20.87 -24.38 -22.04
C ASP A 568 -21.96 -23.77 -22.91
N HIS A 569 -21.91 -22.43 -23.09
CA HIS A 569 -22.82 -21.70 -23.97
C HIS A 569 -22.12 -20.54 -24.67
N ILE A 570 -22.44 -20.38 -25.95
CA ILE A 570 -22.03 -19.25 -26.80
C ILE A 570 -23.31 -18.61 -27.35
N PHE A 571 -23.61 -17.40 -26.91
CA PHE A 571 -24.72 -16.62 -27.40
C PHE A 571 -24.26 -15.68 -28.49
N ILE A 572 -24.91 -15.75 -29.65
CA ILE A 572 -24.60 -14.93 -30.82
C ILE A 572 -25.82 -14.13 -31.20
N ALA A 573 -25.73 -12.79 -31.11
CA ALA A 573 -26.80 -11.90 -31.49
C ALA A 573 -26.40 -11.06 -32.72
N GLY A 574 -27.29 -10.98 -33.66
CA GLY A 574 -27.06 -10.23 -34.89
C GLY A 574 -28.33 -9.84 -35.62
N VAL A 575 -28.22 -8.88 -36.54
CA VAL A 575 -29.31 -8.49 -37.39
C VAL A 575 -29.47 -9.52 -38.52
N ASN A 576 -30.71 -9.72 -38.95
CA ASN A 576 -31.08 -10.63 -40.02
C ASN A 576 -30.64 -10.03 -41.38
N HIS A 577 -29.39 -10.26 -41.75
CA HIS A 577 -28.80 -10.03 -43.06
C HIS A 577 -28.56 -11.37 -43.75
N GLU A 578 -28.56 -11.42 -45.09
CA GLU A 578 -28.35 -12.65 -45.83
C GLU A 578 -27.10 -13.39 -45.40
N ASP A 579 -25.99 -12.67 -45.22
CA ASP A 579 -24.71 -13.25 -44.82
C ASP A 579 -24.75 -13.83 -43.40
N VAL A 580 -25.39 -13.11 -42.44
CA VAL A 580 -25.52 -13.53 -41.05
C VAL A 580 -26.48 -14.72 -40.92
N GLU A 581 -27.61 -14.71 -41.68
CA GLU A 581 -28.56 -15.84 -41.73
C GLU A 581 -27.92 -17.09 -42.31
N ALA A 582 -27.19 -16.94 -43.43
CA ALA A 582 -26.51 -18.05 -44.08
C ALA A 582 -25.44 -18.68 -43.18
N MET A 583 -24.86 -17.88 -42.28
CA MET A 583 -23.79 -18.36 -41.39
C MET A 583 -24.31 -18.98 -40.07
N PHE A 584 -25.41 -18.46 -39.49
CA PHE A 584 -25.80 -18.79 -38.12
C PHE A 584 -27.23 -19.30 -37.94
N LYS A 585 -28.07 -19.36 -38.97
CA LYS A 585 -29.32 -20.11 -39.05
C LYS A 585 -29.11 -21.41 -39.82
#